data_044c42df43e9adfe4020a9f77a6d185b
#
_entry.id   044c42df43e9adfe4020a9f77a6d185b
#
_cell.length_a   1.000
_cell.length_b   1.000
_cell.length_c   1.000
_cell.angle_alpha   90.00
_cell.angle_beta   90.00
_cell.angle_gamma   90.00
#
_symmetry.space_group_name_H-M   'P 1'
#
loop_
_entity.id
_entity.type
_entity.pdbx_description
1 polymer ?
#
loop_
_entity_poly.entity_id
_entity_poly.type
_entity_poly.pdbx_seq_one_letter_code
_entity_poly.pdbx_strand_id
1 'polypeptide(L)'
;FTGAYYQLNNDNFAPGKTAADYEFSSSASWVDVDATGKVTFKNVGSNSERITATPKSGGPSYVYEIRVKSWWVNAGEAFMIYSLAENFCSSNGYTLPRANYLNHSSSRGIGSLYSEWGDMGHYTTEAGFQS
;
A
#
# COMPACT_ATOMS: atom_id res chain seq x y z
N PHE A 1 -2.19 -1.76 4.39
CA PHE A 1 -2.06 -3.11 4.96
C PHE A 1 -0.76 -3.75 4.52
N THR A 2 -0.27 -4.67 5.32
CA THR A 2 0.94 -5.44 5.01
C THR A 2 0.75 -6.28 3.76
N GLY A 3 1.71 -6.26 2.84
CA GLY A 3 1.64 -6.93 1.55
C GLY A 3 1.03 -6.10 0.42
N ALA A 4 0.44 -4.96 0.73
CA ALA A 4 -0.03 -4.03 -0.30
C ALA A 4 1.15 -3.55 -1.15
N TYR A 5 0.95 -3.45 -2.44
CA TYR A 5 2.00 -3.03 -3.37
C TYR A 5 1.46 -2.19 -4.52
N TYR A 6 2.33 -1.42 -5.12
CA TYR A 6 2.08 -0.77 -6.40
C TYR A 6 3.34 -0.77 -7.26
N GLN A 7 3.16 -0.57 -8.56
CA GLN A 7 4.24 -0.61 -9.54
C GLN A 7 4.53 0.79 -10.06
N LEU A 8 5.78 1.24 -9.90
CA LEU A 8 6.29 2.38 -10.67
C LEU A 8 6.40 1.95 -12.13
N ASN A 9 5.82 2.74 -13.01
CA ASN A 9 5.78 2.45 -14.44
C ASN A 9 6.58 3.50 -15.24
N ASN A 10 6.62 3.34 -16.54
CA ASN A 10 7.41 4.22 -17.42
C ASN A 10 7.00 5.70 -17.34
N ASP A 11 5.76 6.01 -16.96
CA ASP A 11 5.29 7.39 -16.81
C ASP A 11 5.90 8.08 -15.56
N ASN A 12 6.44 7.29 -14.64
CA ASN A 12 7.15 7.79 -13.46
C ASN A 12 8.62 8.13 -13.74
N PHE A 13 9.13 7.85 -14.93
CA PHE A 13 10.53 8.01 -15.29
C PHE A 13 10.71 9.03 -16.43
N ALA A 14 11.96 9.39 -16.70
CA ALA A 14 12.28 10.24 -17.84
C ALA A 14 11.89 9.57 -19.16
N PRO A 15 11.52 10.35 -20.20
CA PRO A 15 11.17 9.79 -21.50
C PRO A 15 12.22 8.81 -22.04
N GLY A 16 11.76 7.64 -22.50
CA GLY A 16 12.63 6.58 -23.01
C GLY A 16 13.36 5.76 -21.95
N LYS A 17 13.11 6.02 -20.67
CA LYS A 17 13.70 5.29 -19.55
C LYS A 17 12.69 4.30 -18.95
N THR A 18 13.23 3.25 -18.33
CA THR A 18 12.48 2.21 -17.62
C THR A 18 13.06 2.01 -16.22
N ALA A 19 12.41 1.19 -15.41
CA ALA A 19 12.92 0.85 -14.08
C ALA A 19 14.36 0.31 -14.10
N ALA A 20 14.76 -0.39 -15.17
CA ALA A 20 16.12 -0.93 -15.33
C ALA A 20 17.21 0.14 -15.39
N ASP A 21 16.86 1.38 -15.71
CA ASP A 21 17.79 2.52 -15.79
C ASP A 21 18.05 3.18 -14.43
N TYR A 22 17.36 2.73 -13.37
CA TYR A 22 17.41 3.33 -12.04
C TYR A 22 17.78 2.32 -10.95
N GLU A 23 18.41 2.84 -9.90
CA GLU A 23 18.52 2.18 -8.61
C GLU A 23 17.51 2.79 -7.66
N PHE A 24 16.77 1.94 -6.94
CA PHE A 24 15.73 2.38 -6.02
C PHE A 24 16.17 2.23 -4.58
N SER A 25 15.75 3.19 -3.74
CA SER A 25 15.94 3.12 -2.30
C SER A 25 14.71 3.65 -1.57
N SER A 26 14.51 3.16 -0.35
CA SER A 26 13.45 3.59 0.55
C SER A 26 14.05 4.24 1.79
N SER A 27 13.45 5.30 2.29
CA SER A 27 13.91 5.99 3.50
C SER A 27 13.49 5.29 4.80
N ALA A 28 12.55 4.35 4.75
CA ALA A 28 12.10 3.60 5.93
C ALA A 28 11.99 2.09 5.68
N SER A 29 12.15 1.33 6.76
CA SER A 29 12.17 -0.13 6.74
C SER A 29 10.81 -0.79 6.51
N TRP A 30 9.71 -0.06 6.65
CA TRP A 30 8.35 -0.59 6.45
C TRP A 30 7.90 -0.57 4.98
N VAL A 31 8.69 0.02 4.10
CA VAL A 31 8.48 0.02 2.65
C VAL A 31 9.69 -0.56 1.96
N ASP A 32 9.47 -1.46 1.04
CA ASP A 32 10.50 -2.04 0.19
C ASP A 32 10.25 -1.66 -1.27
N VAL A 33 11.31 -1.50 -2.03
CA VAL A 33 11.24 -1.28 -3.47
C VAL A 33 12.24 -2.19 -4.15
N ASP A 34 11.79 -3.00 -5.10
CA ASP A 34 12.67 -3.91 -5.83
C ASP A 34 13.26 -3.25 -7.10
N ALA A 35 14.15 -3.99 -7.77
CA ALA A 35 14.81 -3.49 -8.97
C ALA A 35 13.87 -3.23 -10.16
N THR A 36 12.64 -3.75 -10.11
CA THR A 36 11.60 -3.50 -11.14
C THR A 36 10.76 -2.27 -10.84
N GLY A 37 10.98 -1.63 -9.70
CA GLY A 37 10.18 -0.50 -9.24
C GLY A 37 8.88 -0.92 -8.55
N LYS A 38 8.75 -2.18 -8.13
CA LYS A 38 7.63 -2.63 -7.31
C LYS A 38 7.82 -2.20 -5.87
N VAL A 39 6.91 -1.39 -5.38
CA VAL A 39 6.90 -0.87 -4.00
C VAL A 39 5.94 -1.69 -3.17
N THR A 40 6.43 -2.29 -2.09
CA THR A 40 5.65 -3.16 -1.20
C THR A 40 5.68 -2.62 0.22
N PHE A 41 4.50 -2.57 0.85
CA PHE A 41 4.36 -2.22 2.25
C PHE A 41 4.54 -3.47 3.11
N LYS A 42 5.61 -3.52 3.89
CA LYS A 42 6.01 -4.71 4.65
C LYS A 42 5.49 -4.74 6.07
N ASN A 43 5.22 -3.57 6.65
CA ASN A 43 4.81 -3.44 8.04
C ASN A 43 4.01 -2.16 8.24
N VAL A 44 3.46 -1.98 9.43
CA VAL A 44 2.72 -0.77 9.80
C VAL A 44 3.59 0.45 9.56
N GLY A 45 3.12 1.33 8.69
CA GLY A 45 3.78 2.59 8.38
C GLY A 45 3.13 3.76 9.12
N SER A 46 3.90 4.79 9.34
CA SER A 46 3.42 6.03 9.91
C SER A 46 4.02 7.23 9.18
N ASN A 47 3.20 8.25 8.95
CA ASN A 47 3.64 9.50 8.33
C ASN A 47 4.04 9.36 6.84
N SER A 48 5.01 10.15 6.41
CA SER A 48 5.49 10.16 5.04
C SER A 48 6.76 9.34 4.87
N GLU A 49 6.87 8.72 3.73
CA GLU A 49 7.99 7.90 3.28
C GLU A 49 8.44 8.37 1.91
N ARG A 50 9.70 8.23 1.59
CA ARG A 50 10.26 8.59 0.29
C ARG A 50 10.88 7.40 -0.39
N ILE A 51 10.48 7.17 -1.64
CA ILE A 51 11.15 6.28 -2.57
C ILE A 51 12.00 7.13 -3.50
N THR A 52 13.28 6.84 -3.58
CA THR A 52 14.22 7.55 -4.45
C THR A 52 14.63 6.65 -5.60
N ALA A 53 14.47 7.13 -6.83
CA ALA A 53 14.96 6.50 -8.05
C ALA A 53 16.19 7.28 -8.52
N THR A 54 17.36 6.66 -8.46
CA THR A 54 18.64 7.25 -8.86
C THR A 54 19.07 6.70 -10.20
N PRO A 55 19.27 7.54 -11.24
CA PRO A 55 19.72 7.06 -12.54
C PRO A 55 21.07 6.37 -12.45
N LYS A 56 21.21 5.18 -13.01
CA LYS A 56 22.48 4.44 -13.07
C LYS A 56 23.54 5.15 -13.89
N SER A 57 23.12 5.91 -14.91
CA SER A 57 23.99 6.71 -15.76
C SER A 57 24.38 8.06 -15.19
N GLY A 58 23.95 8.40 -13.98
CA GLY A 58 24.10 9.72 -13.37
C GLY A 58 23.00 10.67 -13.77
N GLY A 59 22.93 11.80 -13.07
CA GLY A 59 21.90 12.82 -13.25
C GLY A 59 20.98 12.93 -12.04
N PRO A 60 19.93 13.79 -12.13
CA PRO A 60 19.04 14.03 -10.99
C PRO A 60 18.21 12.81 -10.64
N SER A 61 18.04 12.58 -9.34
CA SER A 61 17.15 11.54 -8.82
C SER A 61 15.70 12.02 -8.82
N TYR A 62 14.78 11.05 -8.95
CA TYR A 62 13.36 11.27 -8.73
C TYR A 62 12.99 10.79 -7.32
N VAL A 63 12.17 11.59 -6.62
CA VAL A 63 11.69 11.26 -5.28
C VAL A 63 10.17 11.18 -5.30
N TYR A 64 9.65 10.05 -4.83
CA TYR A 64 8.22 9.79 -4.69
C TYR A 64 7.88 9.77 -3.21
N GLU A 65 7.00 10.68 -2.78
CA GLU A 65 6.56 10.76 -1.40
C GLU A 65 5.27 9.96 -1.21
N ILE A 66 5.27 9.07 -0.23
CA ILE A 66 4.12 8.27 0.17
C ILE A 66 3.65 8.77 1.54
N ARG A 67 2.36 9.06 1.67
CA ARG A 67 1.74 9.46 2.94
C ARG A 67 0.67 8.44 3.31
N VAL A 68 0.90 7.72 4.40
CA VAL A 68 -0.05 6.76 4.94
C VAL A 68 -0.95 7.46 5.95
N LYS A 69 -2.25 7.48 5.67
CA LYS A 69 -3.27 8.06 6.56
C LYS A 69 -3.95 7.02 7.42
N SER A 70 -4.14 5.82 6.89
CA SER A 70 -4.83 4.73 7.57
C SER A 70 -4.14 3.42 7.28
N TRP A 71 -4.02 2.60 8.29
CA TRP A 71 -3.46 1.26 8.17
C TRP A 71 -4.52 0.22 8.50
N TRP A 72 -4.64 -0.78 7.65
CA TRP A 72 -5.61 -1.85 7.76
C TRP A 72 -4.96 -3.11 8.31
N VAL A 73 -5.66 -3.75 9.23
CA VAL A 73 -5.29 -5.07 9.76
C VAL A 73 -6.48 -6.01 9.58
N ASN A 74 -6.22 -7.29 9.40
CA ASN A 74 -7.27 -8.31 9.32
C ASN A 74 -7.27 -9.20 10.56
N ALA A 75 -8.37 -9.91 10.78
CA ALA A 75 -8.53 -10.87 11.86
C ALA A 75 -8.15 -12.32 11.44
N GLY A 76 -7.45 -12.48 10.32
CA GLY A 76 -7.20 -13.77 9.72
C GLY A 76 -8.44 -14.31 9.02
N GLU A 77 -8.60 -15.63 8.98
CA GLU A 77 -9.73 -16.30 8.33
C GLU A 77 -11.00 -16.43 9.20
N ALA A 78 -11.07 -15.66 10.29
CA ALA A 78 -12.19 -15.77 11.23
C ALA A 78 -13.43 -15.03 10.71
N PHE A 79 -14.53 -15.75 10.58
CA PHE A 79 -15.85 -15.15 10.39
C PHE A 79 -16.44 -14.78 11.74
N MET A 80 -16.95 -13.55 11.85
CA MET A 80 -17.49 -13.03 13.11
C MET A 80 -18.81 -12.30 12.86
N ILE A 81 -19.73 -12.42 13.81
CA ILE A 81 -20.85 -11.49 13.88
C ILE A 81 -20.33 -10.11 14.26
N TYR A 82 -21.11 -9.08 13.97
CA TYR A 82 -20.68 -7.68 14.13
C TYR A 82 -20.14 -7.36 15.54
N SER A 83 -20.83 -7.80 16.59
CA SER A 83 -20.41 -7.55 17.97
C SER A 83 -19.07 -8.18 18.34
N LEU A 84 -18.77 -9.37 17.81
CA LEU A 84 -17.48 -10.00 18.00
C LEU A 84 -16.37 -9.31 17.22
N ALA A 85 -16.66 -8.84 16.01
CA ALA A 85 -15.72 -8.07 15.21
C ALA A 85 -15.38 -6.73 15.87
N GLU A 86 -16.38 -6.05 16.43
CA GLU A 86 -16.19 -4.81 17.19
C GLU A 86 -15.33 -5.04 18.43
N ASN A 87 -15.60 -6.11 19.18
CA ASN A 87 -14.78 -6.49 20.34
C ASN A 87 -13.35 -6.88 19.96
N PHE A 88 -13.16 -7.59 18.85
CA PHE A 88 -11.82 -7.92 18.35
C PHE A 88 -11.02 -6.65 18.06
N CYS A 89 -11.60 -5.71 17.34
CA CYS A 89 -10.94 -4.45 17.02
C CYS A 89 -10.59 -3.67 18.30
N SER A 90 -11.56 -3.42 19.17
CA SER A 90 -11.37 -2.62 20.38
C SER A 90 -10.36 -3.26 21.35
N SER A 91 -10.39 -4.57 21.53
CA SER A 91 -9.46 -5.31 22.38
C SER A 91 -8.01 -5.26 21.89
N ASN A 92 -7.80 -5.07 20.58
CA ASN A 92 -6.48 -4.94 19.97
C ASN A 92 -6.06 -3.49 19.72
N GLY A 93 -6.83 -2.51 20.19
CA GLY A 93 -6.54 -1.10 19.97
C GLY A 93 -6.88 -0.59 18.57
N TYR A 94 -7.74 -1.31 17.85
CA TYR A 94 -8.20 -0.95 16.51
C TYR A 94 -9.64 -0.45 16.53
N THR A 95 -10.07 0.06 15.40
CA THR A 95 -11.45 0.50 15.16
C THR A 95 -12.05 -0.30 14.01
N LEU A 96 -13.27 -0.82 14.18
CA LEU A 96 -13.99 -1.45 13.09
C LEU A 96 -14.32 -0.37 12.03
N PRO A 97 -13.94 -0.59 10.76
CA PRO A 97 -14.12 0.42 9.73
C PRO A 97 -15.60 0.60 9.37
N ARG A 98 -15.96 1.84 9.06
CA ARG A 98 -17.27 2.14 8.46
C ARG A 98 -17.25 1.78 6.97
N ALA A 99 -18.43 1.55 6.39
CA ALA A 99 -18.55 1.16 4.98
C ALA A 99 -17.89 2.12 4.00
N ASN A 100 -17.91 3.42 4.28
CA ASN A 100 -17.26 4.42 3.41
C ASN A 100 -15.72 4.37 3.41
N TYR A 101 -15.10 3.78 4.43
CA TYR A 101 -13.66 3.50 4.41
C TYR A 101 -13.31 2.29 3.56
N LEU A 102 -14.23 1.35 3.41
CA LEU A 102 -14.06 0.19 2.54
C LEU A 102 -14.27 0.57 1.08
N ASN A 103 -15.39 1.20 0.77
CA ASN A 103 -15.76 1.61 -0.57
C ASN A 103 -16.47 2.96 -0.55
N HIS A 104 -15.81 3.98 -1.02
CA HIS A 104 -16.32 5.35 -1.09
C HIS A 104 -16.79 5.72 -2.51
N SER A 105 -16.20 5.13 -3.53
CA SER A 105 -16.45 5.48 -4.93
C SER A 105 -16.30 4.24 -5.81
N SER A 106 -17.04 4.23 -6.92
CA SER A 106 -16.89 3.21 -7.97
C SER A 106 -15.64 3.39 -8.84
N SER A 107 -14.96 4.52 -8.71
CA SER A 107 -13.73 4.81 -9.46
C SER A 107 -12.48 4.70 -8.57
N ARG A 108 -11.35 4.44 -9.21
CA ARG A 108 -10.04 4.45 -8.54
C ARG A 108 -9.73 5.85 -8.00
N GLY A 109 -9.12 5.91 -6.84
CA GLY A 109 -8.79 7.18 -6.20
C GLY A 109 -8.44 7.03 -4.72
N ILE A 110 -8.22 8.15 -4.06
CA ILE A 110 -7.85 8.22 -2.66
C ILE A 110 -9.10 8.22 -1.77
N GLY A 111 -9.04 7.58 -0.63
CA GLY A 111 -10.02 7.76 0.46
C GLY A 111 -10.70 6.49 0.95
N SER A 112 -10.55 5.37 0.26
CA SER A 112 -11.07 4.09 0.74
C SER A 112 -10.23 2.93 0.24
N LEU A 113 -10.35 1.79 0.90
CA LEU A 113 -9.55 0.61 0.62
C LEU A 113 -9.71 0.14 -0.84
N TYR A 114 -10.95 -0.04 -1.30
CA TYR A 114 -11.20 -0.50 -2.67
C TYR A 114 -10.86 0.55 -3.73
N SER A 115 -11.08 1.83 -3.43
CA SER A 115 -10.74 2.90 -4.38
C SER A 115 -9.25 3.01 -4.61
N GLU A 116 -8.43 2.84 -3.58
CA GLU A 116 -6.98 2.94 -3.66
C GLU A 116 -6.35 1.66 -4.24
N TRP A 117 -6.77 0.49 -3.78
CA TRP A 117 -6.11 -0.78 -4.08
C TRP A 117 -6.82 -1.60 -5.15
N GLY A 118 -8.07 -1.29 -5.47
CA GLY A 118 -8.85 -1.96 -6.51
C GLY A 118 -9.36 -3.32 -6.08
N ASP A 119 -9.18 -4.31 -6.94
CA ASP A 119 -9.63 -5.67 -6.67
C ASP A 119 -8.86 -6.29 -5.51
N MET A 120 -9.52 -6.41 -4.37
CA MET A 120 -8.95 -6.99 -3.16
C MET A 120 -8.77 -8.51 -3.25
N GLY A 121 -9.31 -9.15 -4.28
CA GLY A 121 -9.05 -10.55 -4.57
C GLY A 121 -7.57 -10.88 -4.81
N HIS A 122 -6.79 -9.90 -5.24
CA HIS A 122 -5.34 -10.04 -5.36
C HIS A 122 -4.60 -10.07 -4.01
N TYR A 123 -5.29 -9.74 -2.91
CA TYR A 123 -4.73 -9.63 -1.56
C TYR A 123 -5.47 -10.51 -0.56
N THR A 124 -5.98 -11.67 -0.99
CA THR A 124 -6.78 -12.55 -0.12
C THR A 124 -6.05 -12.97 1.14
N THR A 125 -4.79 -13.34 1.02
CA THR A 125 -3.94 -13.72 2.16
C THR A 125 -3.50 -12.51 2.97
N GLU A 126 -3.04 -11.46 2.32
CA GLU A 126 -2.44 -10.29 2.97
C GLU A 126 -3.49 -9.41 3.67
N ALA A 127 -4.64 -9.26 3.05
CA ALA A 127 -5.71 -8.40 3.55
C ALA A 127 -6.87 -9.16 4.21
N GLY A 128 -6.86 -10.50 4.17
CA GLY A 128 -7.88 -11.34 4.79
C GLY A 128 -9.25 -11.29 4.11
N PHE A 129 -9.30 -10.86 2.85
CA PHE A 129 -10.54 -10.90 2.07
C PHE A 129 -10.71 -12.30 1.47
N GLN A 130 -11.83 -12.92 1.80
CA GLN A 130 -12.20 -14.17 1.17
C GLN A 130 -13.02 -13.91 -0.10
N SER A 131 -12.71 -14.63 -1.14
CA SER A 131 -13.44 -14.60 -2.41
C SER A 131 -14.77 -15.35 -2.32
#